data_14103f27194c43ccb018f463c1c184e5
#
_entry.id   14103f27194c43ccb018f463c1c184e5
#
_cell.length_a   1.000
_cell.length_b   1.000
_cell.length_c   1.000
_cell.angle_alpha   90.00
_cell.angle_beta   90.00
_cell.angle_gamma   90.00
#
_symmetry.space_group_name_H-M   'P 1'
#
loop_
_entity.id
_entity.type
_entity.pdbx_description
1 polymer ?
#
loop_
_entity_poly.entity_id
_entity_poly.type
_entity_poly.pdbx_seq_one_letter_code
_entity_poly.pdbx_strand_id
1 'polypeptide(L)'
;GLACACALAAGGAWGAPERPKKDVEVVAVYYPHWHKYPKGTEWFGAKWDAGEWDFVKTARALFPGHKQPLRPYPGYLDGADPKDMETEIALAANAGIDVFLWDYYWYGGKVTQEESIEKAFLKARNRGRMKFALMWCYHERNNQFRPHLEPSRQALMTLDHTPEEFLGLIDHSIARYFNQPEYWRKDGKLFF
;
A
#
# COMPACT_ATOMS: atom_id res chain seq x y z
N GLY A 1 43.42 6.31 32.10
CA GLY A 1 42.02 6.08 31.93
C GLY A 1 41.40 7.25 31.19
N LEU A 2 41.17 7.12 29.87
CA LEU A 2 40.37 8.06 29.09
C LEU A 2 38.93 7.56 29.11
N ALA A 3 38.03 8.34 29.74
CA ALA A 3 36.59 8.11 29.63
C ALA A 3 36.09 8.74 28.35
N CYS A 4 35.59 7.91 27.45
CA CYS A 4 34.92 8.35 26.24
C CYS A 4 33.47 8.69 26.59
N ALA A 5 33.13 9.97 26.64
CA ALA A 5 31.78 10.45 26.85
C ALA A 5 31.04 10.41 25.50
N CYS A 6 30.16 9.41 25.32
CA CYS A 6 29.18 9.42 24.23
C CYS A 6 28.11 10.46 24.53
N ALA A 7 28.16 11.60 23.87
CA ALA A 7 27.06 12.57 23.86
C ALA A 7 25.91 12.03 23.02
N LEU A 8 24.83 11.63 23.68
CA LEU A 8 23.52 11.41 23.06
C LEU A 8 22.99 12.75 22.58
N ALA A 9 23.09 13.05 21.31
CA ALA A 9 22.45 14.19 20.70
C ALA A 9 20.93 13.98 20.69
N ALA A 10 20.25 14.77 21.51
CA ALA A 10 18.79 14.85 21.58
C ALA A 10 18.21 15.31 20.23
N GLY A 11 17.11 14.69 19.88
CA GLY A 11 16.10 14.99 18.87
C GLY A 11 16.21 16.28 18.07
N GLY A 12 16.95 16.23 16.96
CA GLY A 12 16.80 17.20 15.88
C GLY A 12 15.61 16.81 15.02
N ALA A 13 14.67 17.73 14.85
CA ALA A 13 13.60 17.60 13.86
C ALA A 13 14.22 17.22 12.51
N TRP A 14 13.78 16.11 11.94
CA TRP A 14 14.20 15.65 10.61
C TRP A 14 13.58 16.58 9.57
N GLY A 15 14.12 17.76 9.40
CA GLY A 15 13.93 18.53 8.18
C GLY A 15 14.53 17.71 7.05
N ALA A 16 13.69 17.06 6.24
CA ALA A 16 14.16 16.38 5.07
C ALA A 16 14.93 17.38 4.20
N PRO A 17 16.16 17.07 3.73
CA PRO A 17 16.85 17.95 2.80
C PRO A 17 15.93 18.20 1.60
N GLU A 18 15.83 19.44 1.15
CA GLU A 18 15.11 19.75 -0.09
C GLU A 18 15.68 18.86 -1.22
N ARG A 19 14.80 18.07 -1.81
CA ARG A 19 15.24 17.24 -2.92
C ARG A 19 15.64 18.15 -4.08
N PRO A 20 16.77 17.85 -4.74
CA PRO A 20 17.12 18.59 -5.93
C PRO A 20 15.98 18.48 -6.96
N LYS A 21 15.70 19.58 -7.65
CA LYS A 21 14.67 19.63 -8.68
C LYS A 21 14.98 18.56 -9.73
N LYS A 22 14.08 17.59 -9.89
CA LYS A 22 14.24 16.50 -10.85
C LYS A 22 13.48 16.84 -12.13
N ASP A 23 14.06 16.51 -13.27
CA ASP A 23 13.38 16.60 -14.57
C ASP A 23 12.35 15.49 -14.78
N VAL A 24 12.38 14.46 -13.93
CA VAL A 24 11.55 13.25 -14.01
C VAL A 24 10.92 12.96 -12.65
N GLU A 25 9.61 12.70 -12.63
CA GLU A 25 8.91 12.13 -11.48
C GLU A 25 8.92 10.60 -11.58
N VAL A 26 9.31 9.93 -10.49
CA VAL A 26 9.32 8.47 -10.40
C VAL A 26 8.04 7.99 -9.73
N VAL A 27 7.25 7.23 -10.46
CA VAL A 27 5.97 6.67 -9.99
C VAL A 27 6.16 5.19 -9.71
N ALA A 28 5.81 4.74 -8.52
CA ALA A 28 5.82 3.33 -8.14
C ALA A 28 4.39 2.83 -7.91
N VAL A 29 4.03 1.70 -8.50
CA VAL A 29 2.77 1.01 -8.17
C VAL A 29 2.83 0.55 -6.72
N TYR A 30 1.80 0.90 -5.96
CA TYR A 30 1.66 0.53 -4.56
C TYR A 30 0.53 -0.48 -4.38
N TYR A 31 0.89 -1.69 -3.94
CA TYR A 31 -0.04 -2.78 -3.65
C TYR A 31 -0.47 -2.73 -2.17
N PRO A 32 -1.77 -2.46 -1.85
CA PRO A 32 -2.19 -2.06 -0.52
C PRO A 32 -2.57 -3.21 0.44
N HIS A 33 -2.35 -4.47 0.13
CA HIS A 33 -2.93 -5.62 0.85
C HIS A 33 -2.10 -6.15 2.04
N TRP A 34 -1.09 -5.41 2.46
CA TRP A 34 -0.17 -5.81 3.52
C TRP A 34 -0.70 -5.53 4.93
N HIS A 35 -2.01 -5.72 5.14
CA HIS A 35 -2.71 -5.52 6.40
C HIS A 35 -3.97 -6.38 6.48
N LYS A 36 -4.51 -6.54 7.68
CA LYS A 36 -5.80 -7.20 7.88
C LYS A 36 -6.94 -6.35 7.32
N TYR A 37 -7.82 -6.97 6.55
CA TYR A 37 -9.06 -6.35 6.10
C TYR A 37 -10.24 -7.33 6.19
N PRO A 38 -11.50 -6.85 6.39
CA PRO A 38 -12.65 -7.71 6.72
C PRO A 38 -12.92 -8.81 5.69
N LYS A 39 -12.90 -8.49 4.41
CA LYS A 39 -13.11 -9.45 3.32
C LYS A 39 -12.05 -10.56 3.28
N GLY A 40 -10.80 -10.23 3.59
CA GLY A 40 -9.74 -11.23 3.66
C GLY A 40 -9.99 -12.26 4.77
N THR A 41 -10.48 -11.85 5.93
CA THR A 41 -10.88 -12.77 6.99
C THR A 41 -12.05 -13.67 6.57
N GLU A 42 -13.03 -13.11 5.84
CA GLU A 42 -14.15 -13.88 5.27
C GLU A 42 -13.65 -14.95 4.28
N TRP A 43 -12.73 -14.59 3.40
CA TRP A 43 -12.23 -15.50 2.34
C TRP A 43 -11.22 -16.52 2.83
N PHE A 44 -10.34 -16.14 3.76
CA PHE A 44 -9.17 -16.94 4.14
C PHE A 44 -9.26 -17.48 5.57
N GLY A 45 -10.29 -17.11 6.31
CA GLY A 45 -10.59 -17.61 7.65
C GLY A 45 -9.95 -16.81 8.78
N ALA A 46 -10.32 -17.15 10.01
CA ALA A 46 -9.98 -16.39 11.22
C ALA A 46 -8.47 -16.28 11.54
N LYS A 47 -7.64 -17.17 10.98
CA LYS A 47 -6.19 -17.14 11.17
C LYS A 47 -5.48 -16.16 10.22
N TRP A 48 -6.21 -15.59 9.26
CA TRP A 48 -5.70 -14.57 8.36
C TRP A 48 -5.74 -13.22 9.07
N ASP A 49 -4.62 -12.77 9.59
CA ASP A 49 -4.55 -11.66 10.55
C ASP A 49 -3.59 -10.52 10.12
N ALA A 50 -2.70 -10.78 9.19
CA ALA A 50 -1.69 -9.82 8.72
C ALA A 50 -1.75 -9.55 7.21
N GLY A 51 -2.91 -9.76 6.59
CA GLY A 51 -3.06 -9.58 5.15
C GLY A 51 -2.23 -10.58 4.35
N GLU A 52 -1.70 -10.14 3.24
CA GLU A 52 -0.87 -10.95 2.36
C GLU A 52 0.45 -11.43 3.03
N TRP A 53 0.87 -10.80 4.13
CA TRP A 53 2.00 -11.27 4.92
C TRP A 53 1.82 -12.69 5.46
N ASP A 54 0.58 -13.13 5.70
CA ASP A 54 0.33 -14.49 6.18
C ASP A 54 0.68 -15.54 5.13
N PHE A 55 0.50 -15.23 3.83
CA PHE A 55 0.95 -16.10 2.75
C PHE A 55 2.48 -16.15 2.68
N VAL A 56 3.14 -15.00 2.81
CA VAL A 56 4.60 -14.91 2.80
C VAL A 56 5.20 -15.67 3.99
N LYS A 57 4.68 -15.46 5.21
CA LYS A 57 5.18 -16.10 6.42
C LYS A 57 4.98 -17.61 6.44
N THR A 58 3.94 -18.11 5.77
CA THR A 58 3.59 -19.54 5.73
C THR A 58 4.06 -20.27 4.48
N ALA A 59 4.67 -19.56 3.55
CA ALA A 59 5.20 -20.14 2.31
C ALA A 59 6.27 -21.21 2.61
N ARG A 60 6.23 -22.30 1.84
CA ARG A 60 7.14 -23.44 1.99
C ARG A 60 8.16 -23.47 0.86
N ALA A 61 9.33 -23.97 1.16
CA ALA A 61 10.33 -24.27 0.13
C ALA A 61 9.76 -25.28 -0.88
N LEU A 62 9.90 -25.00 -2.18
CA LEU A 62 9.42 -25.86 -3.26
C LEU A 62 10.44 -26.99 -3.59
N PHE A 63 11.72 -26.78 -3.22
CA PHE A 63 12.80 -27.74 -3.43
C PHE A 63 13.92 -27.50 -2.42
N PRO A 64 14.83 -28.46 -2.18
CA PRO A 64 15.99 -28.27 -1.31
C PRO A 64 16.85 -27.07 -1.74
N GLY A 65 17.14 -26.17 -0.79
CA GLY A 65 17.89 -24.94 -1.06
C GLY A 65 17.07 -23.74 -1.55
N HIS A 66 15.76 -23.87 -1.73
CA HIS A 66 14.88 -22.76 -2.04
C HIS A 66 14.85 -21.74 -0.90
N LYS A 67 15.28 -20.51 -1.17
CA LYS A 67 15.43 -19.44 -0.16
C LYS A 67 14.31 -18.38 -0.25
N GLN A 68 13.17 -18.73 -0.78
CA GLN A 68 12.02 -17.84 -0.92
C GLN A 68 10.88 -18.23 0.01
N PRO A 69 10.05 -17.26 0.43
CA PRO A 69 10.24 -15.81 0.27
C PRO A 69 11.28 -15.25 1.26
N LEU A 70 11.93 -14.16 0.87
CA LEU A 70 12.85 -13.44 1.77
C LEU A 70 12.05 -12.54 2.72
N ARG A 71 12.57 -12.37 3.93
CA ARG A 71 12.02 -11.37 4.86
C ARG A 71 12.36 -9.97 4.36
N PRO A 72 11.39 -9.03 4.29
CA PRO A 72 11.66 -7.64 3.96
C PRO A 72 12.63 -6.98 4.94
N TYR A 73 13.50 -6.10 4.46
CA TYR A 73 14.46 -5.37 5.30
C TYR A 73 13.80 -4.62 6.47
N PRO A 74 12.70 -3.85 6.27
CA PRO A 74 12.03 -3.15 7.36
C PRO A 74 11.15 -4.08 8.23
N GLY A 75 11.05 -5.37 7.90
CA GLY A 75 10.12 -6.32 8.52
C GLY A 75 8.77 -6.39 7.80
N TYR A 76 7.82 -7.01 8.45
CA TYR A 76 6.45 -7.15 7.95
C TYR A 76 5.62 -5.96 8.44
N LEU A 77 5.71 -4.84 7.72
CA LEU A 77 4.99 -3.62 8.07
C LEU A 77 3.49 -3.80 7.88
N ASP A 78 2.69 -3.23 8.79
CA ASP A 78 1.24 -3.20 8.66
C ASP A 78 0.83 -2.01 7.80
N GLY A 79 0.36 -2.28 6.59
CA GLY A 79 -0.06 -1.25 5.63
C GLY A 79 -1.26 -0.40 6.09
N ALA A 80 -1.93 -0.74 7.20
CA ALA A 80 -2.97 0.08 7.82
C ALA A 80 -2.50 0.84 9.08
N ASP A 81 -1.24 0.68 9.50
CA ASP A 81 -0.65 1.44 10.60
C ASP A 81 0.05 2.70 10.10
N PRO A 82 -0.27 3.89 10.63
CA PRO A 82 0.34 5.14 10.18
C PRO A 82 1.86 5.23 10.44
N LYS A 83 2.39 4.58 11.47
CA LYS A 83 3.84 4.61 11.77
C LYS A 83 4.62 3.71 10.79
N ASP A 84 4.05 2.57 10.44
CA ASP A 84 4.62 1.70 9.44
C ASP A 84 4.58 2.36 8.06
N MET A 85 3.50 3.04 7.73
CA MET A 85 3.39 3.89 6.53
C MET A 85 4.41 5.04 6.52
N GLU A 86 4.69 5.66 7.68
CA GLU A 86 5.75 6.66 7.79
C GLU A 86 7.13 6.07 7.41
N THR A 87 7.37 4.81 7.76
CA THR A 87 8.59 4.08 7.37
C THR A 87 8.63 3.82 5.87
N GLU A 88 7.54 3.34 5.28
CA GLU A 88 7.45 3.11 3.83
C GLU A 88 7.64 4.39 3.03
N ILE A 89 6.96 5.48 3.41
CA ILE A 89 7.13 6.80 2.79
C ILE A 89 8.58 7.26 2.90
N ALA A 90 9.22 7.10 4.07
CA ALA A 90 10.61 7.52 4.25
C ALA A 90 11.56 6.73 3.35
N LEU A 91 11.41 5.41 3.29
CA LEU A 91 12.25 4.53 2.45
C LEU A 91 12.07 4.86 0.96
N ALA A 92 10.82 4.92 0.49
CA ALA A 92 10.50 5.22 -0.90
C ALA A 92 11.00 6.60 -1.32
N ALA A 93 10.71 7.61 -0.50
CA ALA A 93 11.13 8.98 -0.76
C ALA A 93 12.66 9.12 -0.77
N ASN A 94 13.39 8.44 0.12
CA ASN A 94 14.86 8.44 0.15
C ASN A 94 15.44 7.70 -1.06
N ALA A 95 14.75 6.69 -1.58
CA ALA A 95 15.12 5.98 -2.81
C ALA A 95 14.77 6.79 -4.09
N GLY A 96 14.13 7.94 -3.96
CA GLY A 96 13.83 8.81 -5.09
C GLY A 96 12.47 8.58 -5.75
N ILE A 97 11.57 7.83 -5.14
CA ILE A 97 10.18 7.68 -5.56
C ILE A 97 9.42 8.95 -5.16
N ASP A 98 8.61 9.47 -6.05
CA ASP A 98 7.86 10.72 -5.87
C ASP A 98 6.36 10.48 -5.69
N VAL A 99 5.84 9.40 -6.28
CA VAL A 99 4.40 9.09 -6.32
C VAL A 99 4.16 7.61 -6.03
N PHE A 100 3.22 7.33 -5.13
CA PHE A 100 2.59 6.02 -5.03
C PHE A 100 1.36 5.97 -5.95
N LEU A 101 1.39 5.10 -6.94
CA LEU A 101 0.24 4.79 -7.78
C LEU A 101 -0.49 3.61 -7.13
N TRP A 102 -1.58 3.93 -6.43
CA TRP A 102 -2.27 2.99 -5.54
C TRP A 102 -3.17 2.05 -6.31
N ASP A 103 -2.97 0.74 -6.20
CA ASP A 103 -3.93 -0.25 -6.65
C ASP A 103 -5.25 -0.04 -5.91
N TYR A 104 -6.28 0.40 -6.64
CA TYR A 104 -7.57 0.75 -6.07
C TYR A 104 -8.65 -0.22 -6.52
N TYR A 105 -9.33 -0.82 -5.56
CA TYR A 105 -10.28 -1.90 -5.80
C TYR A 105 -11.70 -1.47 -5.51
N TRP A 106 -12.54 -1.52 -6.54
CA TRP A 106 -13.94 -1.16 -6.47
C TRP A 106 -14.80 -2.29 -7.03
N TYR A 107 -15.68 -2.86 -6.20
CA TYR A 107 -16.53 -3.97 -6.57
C TYR A 107 -17.93 -3.80 -5.98
N GLY A 108 -18.98 -4.05 -6.80
CA GLY A 108 -20.37 -3.99 -6.35
C GLY A 108 -20.75 -2.63 -5.76
N GLY A 109 -20.28 -1.55 -6.39
CA GLY A 109 -20.55 -0.19 -5.93
C GLY A 109 -19.83 0.23 -4.64
N LYS A 110 -18.79 -0.51 -4.20
CA LYS A 110 -18.07 -0.24 -2.95
C LYS A 110 -16.57 -0.40 -3.13
N VAL A 111 -15.84 0.45 -2.44
CA VAL A 111 -14.40 0.25 -2.29
C VAL A 111 -14.10 -0.93 -1.38
N THR A 112 -13.03 -1.62 -1.69
CA THR A 112 -12.44 -2.65 -0.82
C THR A 112 -10.99 -2.31 -0.53
N GLN A 113 -10.55 -2.52 0.71
CA GLN A 113 -9.14 -2.39 1.11
C GLN A 113 -8.59 -0.94 1.04
N GLU A 114 -9.44 0.03 1.36
CA GLU A 114 -9.03 1.45 1.45
C GLU A 114 -8.29 1.79 2.75
N GLU A 115 -8.18 0.83 3.69
CA GLU A 115 -7.59 1.07 4.99
C GLU A 115 -6.17 1.62 4.91
N SER A 116 -5.39 1.17 3.94
CA SER A 116 -4.02 1.65 3.75
C SER A 116 -3.94 3.13 3.36
N ILE A 117 -4.92 3.66 2.63
CA ILE A 117 -5.03 5.10 2.37
C ILE A 117 -5.61 5.81 3.59
N GLU A 118 -6.78 5.39 4.05
CA GLU A 118 -7.59 6.11 5.03
C GLU A 118 -7.01 6.07 6.44
N LYS A 119 -6.49 4.91 6.87
CA LYS A 119 -5.99 4.71 8.22
C LYS A 119 -4.49 4.96 8.33
N ALA A 120 -3.72 4.73 7.25
CA ALA A 120 -2.28 4.85 7.26
C ALA A 120 -1.78 6.09 6.51
N PHE A 121 -1.88 6.13 5.17
CA PHE A 121 -1.26 7.20 4.38
C PHE A 121 -1.76 8.60 4.77
N LEU A 122 -3.09 8.81 4.82
CA LEU A 122 -3.67 10.11 5.18
C LEU A 122 -3.45 10.50 6.64
N LYS A 123 -2.98 9.58 7.49
CA LYS A 123 -2.63 9.81 8.91
C LYS A 123 -1.14 9.87 9.17
N ALA A 124 -0.30 9.47 8.21
CA ALA A 124 1.15 9.52 8.33
C ALA A 124 1.63 10.99 8.45
N ARG A 125 2.51 11.26 9.43
CA ARG A 125 3.01 12.62 9.70
C ARG A 125 3.91 13.14 8.59
N ASN A 126 4.55 12.24 7.85
CA ASN A 126 5.46 12.56 6.75
C ASN A 126 4.83 12.40 5.35
N ARG A 127 3.49 12.29 5.26
CA ARG A 127 2.79 12.09 3.98
C ARG A 127 3.09 13.16 2.93
N GLY A 128 3.35 14.39 3.34
CA GLY A 128 3.74 15.47 2.41
C GLY A 128 5.05 15.24 1.65
N ARG A 129 5.80 14.17 1.97
CA ARG A 129 6.98 13.73 1.21
C ARG A 129 6.65 12.85 0.01
N MET A 130 5.43 12.40 -0.11
CA MET A 130 4.97 11.45 -1.13
C MET A 130 3.65 11.94 -1.72
N LYS A 131 3.55 11.98 -3.04
CA LYS A 131 2.27 12.12 -3.72
C LYS A 131 1.61 10.76 -3.88
N PHE A 132 0.30 10.74 -4.12
CA PHE A 132 -0.40 9.52 -4.48
C PHE A 132 -1.41 9.77 -5.59
N ALA A 133 -1.74 8.72 -6.33
CA ALA A 133 -2.85 8.68 -7.27
C ALA A 133 -3.52 7.31 -7.18
N LEU A 134 -4.76 7.22 -7.59
CA LEU A 134 -5.48 5.96 -7.67
C LEU A 134 -5.28 5.34 -9.05
N MET A 135 -5.14 4.03 -9.09
CA MET A 135 -5.17 3.21 -10.29
C MET A 135 -6.28 2.17 -10.12
N TRP A 136 -7.37 2.34 -10.83
CA TRP A 136 -8.46 1.39 -10.73
C TRP A 136 -8.07 0.03 -11.31
N CYS A 137 -7.98 -0.96 -10.41
CA CYS A 137 -7.65 -2.34 -10.76
C CYS A 137 -8.90 -3.06 -11.29
N TYR A 138 -9.07 -3.04 -12.61
CA TYR A 138 -10.18 -3.67 -13.31
C TYR A 138 -9.90 -5.14 -13.61
N HIS A 139 -9.99 -5.98 -12.58
CA HIS A 139 -9.88 -7.44 -12.73
C HIS A 139 -10.65 -8.18 -11.64
N GLU A 140 -11.08 -9.39 -11.90
CA GLU A 140 -11.71 -10.26 -10.91
C GLU A 140 -10.75 -10.57 -9.75
N ARG A 141 -11.29 -10.60 -8.54
CA ARG A 141 -10.58 -11.15 -7.39
C ARG A 141 -10.83 -12.65 -7.33
N ASN A 142 -9.79 -13.45 -7.28
CA ASN A 142 -9.88 -14.90 -7.17
C ASN A 142 -8.99 -15.44 -6.03
N ASN A 143 -9.15 -16.74 -5.73
CA ASN A 143 -8.43 -17.44 -4.66
C ASN A 143 -7.00 -17.89 -5.04
N GLN A 144 -6.35 -17.22 -5.99
CA GLN A 144 -5.05 -17.63 -6.57
C GLN A 144 -3.93 -17.87 -5.54
N PHE A 145 -4.02 -17.31 -4.34
CA PHE A 145 -3.01 -17.47 -3.30
C PHE A 145 -3.13 -18.78 -2.50
N ARG A 146 -4.16 -19.58 -2.77
CA ARG A 146 -4.39 -20.88 -2.12
C ARG A 146 -4.64 -22.01 -3.11
N PRO A 147 -3.85 -22.17 -4.18
CA PRO A 147 -4.11 -23.16 -5.23
C PRO A 147 -4.05 -24.61 -4.73
N HIS A 148 -3.40 -24.85 -3.58
CA HIS A 148 -3.30 -26.16 -2.95
C HIS A 148 -4.53 -26.55 -2.11
N LEU A 149 -5.33 -25.56 -1.68
CA LEU A 149 -6.56 -25.81 -0.93
C LEU A 149 -7.77 -25.90 -1.84
N GLU A 150 -7.76 -25.11 -2.91
CA GLU A 150 -8.80 -25.10 -3.93
C GLU A 150 -8.15 -24.93 -5.31
N PRO A 151 -8.00 -26.02 -6.07
CA PRO A 151 -7.35 -26.00 -7.38
C PRO A 151 -8.14 -25.21 -8.44
N SER A 152 -9.43 -24.97 -8.23
CA SER A 152 -10.22 -24.09 -9.09
C SER A 152 -9.98 -22.63 -8.74
N ARG A 153 -9.70 -21.79 -9.75
CA ARG A 153 -9.70 -20.33 -9.61
C ARG A 153 -11.15 -19.85 -9.42
N GLN A 154 -11.65 -19.98 -8.21
CA GLN A 154 -12.96 -19.44 -7.88
C GLN A 154 -12.88 -17.92 -7.79
N ALA A 155 -13.77 -17.22 -8.50
CA ALA A 155 -13.92 -15.78 -8.36
C ALA A 155 -14.48 -15.48 -6.95
N LEU A 156 -13.74 -14.68 -6.21
CA LEU A 156 -14.16 -14.14 -4.91
C LEU A 156 -14.99 -12.87 -5.09
N MET A 157 -14.71 -12.11 -6.15
CA MET A 157 -15.47 -10.94 -6.59
C MET A 157 -15.44 -10.86 -8.11
N THR A 158 -16.56 -10.54 -8.70
CA THR A 158 -16.77 -10.44 -10.16
C THR A 158 -16.72 -8.98 -10.63
N LEU A 159 -16.56 -8.80 -11.94
CA LEU A 159 -16.46 -7.50 -12.61
C LEU A 159 -17.81 -7.11 -13.25
N ASP A 160 -18.87 -7.10 -12.47
CA ASP A 160 -20.19 -6.68 -12.97
C ASP A 160 -20.38 -5.16 -12.78
N HIS A 161 -19.53 -4.38 -13.46
CA HIS A 161 -19.60 -2.93 -13.36
C HIS A 161 -20.61 -2.33 -14.33
N THR A 162 -21.57 -1.61 -13.77
CA THR A 162 -22.49 -0.78 -14.53
C THR A 162 -21.95 0.66 -14.66
N PRO A 163 -22.48 1.46 -15.61
CA PRO A 163 -22.15 2.89 -15.67
C PRO A 163 -22.38 3.62 -14.33
N GLU A 164 -23.41 3.24 -13.59
CA GLU A 164 -23.77 3.82 -12.29
C GLU A 164 -22.71 3.51 -11.23
N GLU A 165 -22.18 2.26 -11.21
CA GLU A 165 -21.09 1.88 -10.31
C GLU A 165 -19.80 2.62 -10.64
N PHE A 166 -19.51 2.83 -11.93
CA PHE A 166 -18.35 3.64 -12.35
C PHE A 166 -18.50 5.10 -11.90
N LEU A 167 -19.68 5.70 -12.06
CA LEU A 167 -19.96 7.05 -11.54
C LEU A 167 -19.82 7.09 -10.02
N GLY A 168 -20.29 6.07 -9.31
CA GLY A 168 -20.12 5.93 -7.87
C GLY A 168 -18.65 5.88 -7.45
N LEU A 169 -17.80 5.18 -8.19
CA LEU A 169 -16.34 5.19 -8.00
C LEU A 169 -15.74 6.59 -8.13
N ILE A 170 -16.16 7.34 -9.17
CA ILE A 170 -15.67 8.70 -9.41
C ILE A 170 -16.14 9.64 -8.31
N ASP A 171 -17.42 9.60 -7.94
CA ASP A 171 -17.99 10.44 -6.88
C ASP A 171 -17.31 10.17 -5.53
N HIS A 172 -17.07 8.90 -5.19
CA HIS A 172 -16.33 8.52 -3.99
C HIS A 172 -14.90 9.07 -4.03
N SER A 173 -14.21 8.94 -5.16
CA SER A 173 -12.85 9.43 -5.33
C SER A 173 -12.75 10.95 -5.24
N ILE A 174 -13.71 11.69 -5.78
CA ILE A 174 -13.83 13.15 -5.64
C ILE A 174 -14.01 13.53 -4.17
N ALA A 175 -14.94 12.87 -3.49
CA ALA A 175 -15.28 13.20 -2.10
C ALA A 175 -14.11 12.93 -1.13
N ARG A 176 -13.30 11.92 -1.38
CA ARG A 176 -12.29 11.42 -0.42
C ARG A 176 -10.87 11.78 -0.79
N TYR A 177 -10.49 11.73 -2.06
CA TYR A 177 -9.09 11.70 -2.47
C TYR A 177 -8.67 12.82 -3.40
N PHE A 178 -9.44 13.16 -4.41
CA PHE A 178 -9.00 14.09 -5.46
C PHE A 178 -8.72 15.51 -4.94
N ASN A 179 -9.27 15.88 -3.80
CA ASN A 179 -9.03 17.17 -3.15
C ASN A 179 -7.92 17.14 -2.09
N GLN A 180 -7.29 15.99 -1.86
CA GLN A 180 -6.14 15.92 -0.96
C GLN A 180 -4.95 16.69 -1.54
N PRO A 181 -4.18 17.42 -0.72
CA PRO A 181 -3.03 18.21 -1.20
C PRO A 181 -1.92 17.32 -1.77
N GLU A 182 -1.81 16.08 -1.32
CA GLU A 182 -0.85 15.10 -1.80
C GLU A 182 -1.33 14.35 -3.05
N TYR A 183 -2.59 14.56 -3.51
CA TYR A 183 -3.07 13.88 -4.72
C TYR A 183 -2.30 14.33 -5.95
N TRP A 184 -1.74 13.37 -6.68
CA TRP A 184 -0.86 13.67 -7.82
C TRP A 184 -1.61 14.32 -8.98
N ARG A 185 -1.04 15.41 -9.47
CA ARG A 185 -1.52 16.13 -10.64
C ARG A 185 -0.38 16.28 -11.64
N LYS A 186 -0.63 15.96 -12.88
CA LYS A 186 0.28 16.21 -13.98
C LYS A 186 -0.26 17.38 -14.80
N ASP A 187 0.54 18.43 -14.93
CA ASP A 187 0.14 19.67 -15.64
C ASP A 187 -1.21 20.25 -15.16
N GLY A 188 -1.41 20.23 -13.84
CA GLY A 188 -2.63 20.68 -13.18
C GLY A 188 -3.84 19.73 -13.26
N LYS A 189 -3.73 18.64 -14.03
CA LYS A 189 -4.79 17.64 -14.20
C LYS A 189 -4.61 16.49 -13.22
N LEU A 190 -5.72 16.00 -12.69
CA LEU A 190 -5.72 14.77 -11.87
C LEU A 190 -5.26 13.58 -12.72
N PHE A 191 -4.46 12.72 -12.11
CA PHE A 191 -4.12 11.43 -12.67
C PHE A 191 -5.03 10.37 -12.04
N PHE A 192 -5.72 9.59 -12.90
CA PHE A 192 -6.63 8.52 -12.46
C PHE A 192 -6.62 7.37 -13.48
#